data_700b346b2fc0901fe4e66f48650abe16
#
_entry.id   700b346b2fc0901fe4e66f48650abe16
#
_cell.length_a   1.000
_cell.length_b   1.000
_cell.length_c   1.000
_cell.angle_alpha   90.00
_cell.angle_beta   90.00
_cell.angle_gamma   90.00
#
_symmetry.space_group_name_H-M   'P 1'
#
loop_
_entity.id
_entity.type
_entity.pdbx_description
1 polymer ?
#
loop_
_entity_poly.entity_id
_entity_poly.type
_entity_poly.pdbx_seq_one_letter_code
_entity_poly.pdbx_strand_id
1 'polypeptide(L)'
;SLLAGCGGSEPGEQRPAPNPLLHPEQFAEISPATFQVLFETSVGDFVVEVHREWAPLGADRFYNLVTAGHYDDTRIYRVVEGFMAQFGLNPNPYVNQAWKTQFIIDDPVTRTNSRGTMTFAKGGLHTRTTEVFINYRNNSTFPFFGLDF
;
A
#
# COMPACT_ATOMS: atom_id res chain seq x y z
N SER A 1 46.52 42.04 -25.14
CA SER A 1 45.91 41.77 -23.84
C SER A 1 44.83 40.70 -24.02
N LEU A 2 45.13 39.47 -23.63
CA LEU A 2 44.19 38.32 -23.65
C LEU A 2 43.59 38.19 -22.26
N LEU A 3 42.25 38.27 -22.14
CA LEU A 3 41.51 37.91 -20.96
C LEU A 3 40.94 36.51 -21.17
N ALA A 4 41.47 35.54 -20.41
CA ALA A 4 40.93 34.20 -20.32
C ALA A 4 39.74 34.19 -19.36
N GLY A 5 38.52 33.92 -19.86
CA GLY A 5 37.37 33.72 -19.03
C GLY A 5 37.39 32.29 -18.45
N CYS A 6 37.53 32.17 -17.13
CA CYS A 6 37.28 30.93 -16.41
C CYS A 6 35.77 30.66 -16.39
N GLY A 7 35.33 29.69 -17.19
CA GLY A 7 34.01 29.12 -17.07
C GLY A 7 33.97 28.23 -15.82
N GLY A 8 33.41 28.73 -14.72
CA GLY A 8 33.06 27.94 -13.57
C GLY A 8 31.86 27.06 -13.93
N SER A 9 32.10 25.76 -14.03
CA SER A 9 31.01 24.77 -14.05
C SER A 9 30.35 24.78 -12.67
N GLU A 10 29.14 25.29 -12.59
CA GLU A 10 28.34 25.14 -11.38
C GLU A 10 28.09 23.66 -11.14
N PRO A 11 28.20 23.15 -9.90
CA PRO A 11 27.83 21.77 -9.60
C PRO A 11 26.35 21.63 -9.92
N GLY A 12 26.04 20.80 -10.93
CA GLY A 12 24.68 20.55 -11.37
C GLY A 12 23.83 20.10 -10.20
N GLU A 13 22.82 20.90 -9.89
CA GLU A 13 21.78 20.58 -8.92
C GLU A 13 21.13 19.28 -9.38
N GLN A 14 21.48 18.18 -8.71
CA GLN A 14 20.99 16.85 -9.01
C GLN A 14 19.51 16.85 -8.62
N ARG A 15 18.63 17.10 -9.60
CA ARG A 15 17.18 17.00 -9.39
C ARG A 15 16.90 15.60 -8.82
N PRO A 16 16.24 15.51 -7.65
CA PRO A 16 15.90 14.21 -7.09
C PRO A 16 15.15 13.36 -8.13
N ALA A 17 15.48 12.08 -8.20
CA ALA A 17 14.81 11.16 -9.11
C ALA A 17 13.29 11.25 -8.92
N PRO A 18 12.51 11.24 -10.00
CA PRO A 18 11.05 11.31 -9.88
C PRO A 18 10.54 10.15 -9.03
N ASN A 19 9.67 10.44 -8.06
CA ASN A 19 9.07 9.42 -7.21
C ASN A 19 8.10 8.58 -8.06
N PRO A 20 8.38 7.29 -8.28
CA PRO A 20 7.55 6.45 -9.14
C PRO A 20 6.11 6.29 -8.60
N LEU A 21 5.92 6.40 -7.28
CA LEU A 21 4.60 6.34 -6.65
C LEU A 21 3.63 7.46 -7.09
N LEU A 22 4.13 8.51 -7.74
CA LEU A 22 3.29 9.55 -8.35
C LEU A 22 2.65 9.11 -9.68
N HIS A 23 3.01 7.93 -10.17
CA HIS A 23 2.58 7.37 -11.44
C HIS A 23 1.96 5.97 -11.25
N PRO A 24 0.76 5.88 -10.64
CA PRO A 24 0.10 4.60 -10.34
C PRO A 24 -0.08 3.68 -11.54
N GLU A 25 -0.21 4.23 -12.74
CA GLU A 25 -0.38 3.50 -14.00
C GLU A 25 0.80 2.57 -14.36
N GLN A 26 1.96 2.77 -13.73
CA GLN A 26 3.15 1.95 -13.96
C GLN A 26 3.12 0.63 -13.16
N PHE A 27 2.23 0.50 -12.18
CA PHE A 27 2.17 -0.63 -11.27
C PHE A 27 1.05 -1.60 -11.64
N ALA A 28 1.36 -2.53 -12.53
CA ALA A 28 0.42 -3.52 -13.05
C ALA A 28 1.01 -4.95 -13.06
N GLU A 29 1.98 -5.23 -12.20
CA GLU A 29 2.58 -6.55 -12.10
C GLU A 29 1.62 -7.54 -11.45
N ILE A 30 1.65 -8.79 -11.95
CA ILE A 30 0.94 -9.91 -11.34
C ILE A 30 1.82 -10.46 -10.23
N SER A 31 1.25 -10.59 -9.04
CA SER A 31 1.98 -11.12 -7.89
C SER A 31 2.27 -12.62 -8.02
N PRO A 32 3.28 -13.13 -7.30
CA PRO A 32 3.45 -14.57 -7.10
C PRO A 32 2.19 -15.21 -6.51
N ALA A 33 2.03 -16.53 -6.70
CA ALA A 33 0.90 -17.28 -6.12
C ALA A 33 0.85 -17.18 -4.59
N THR A 34 2.02 -17.16 -3.96
CA THR A 34 2.19 -16.92 -2.52
C THR A 34 3.46 -16.11 -2.31
N PHE A 35 3.40 -15.12 -1.43
CA PHE A 35 4.56 -14.33 -1.02
C PHE A 35 4.42 -13.85 0.42
N GLN A 36 5.52 -13.45 1.02
CA GLN A 36 5.56 -12.92 2.38
C GLN A 36 6.11 -11.50 2.37
N VAL A 37 5.55 -10.67 3.23
CA VAL A 37 5.97 -9.29 3.46
C VAL A 37 6.33 -9.11 4.93
N LEU A 38 7.57 -8.73 5.20
CA LEU A 38 8.01 -8.34 6.52
C LEU A 38 7.70 -6.86 6.73
N PHE A 39 6.97 -6.56 7.78
CA PHE A 39 6.76 -5.20 8.27
C PHE A 39 7.64 -4.97 9.50
N GLU A 40 8.68 -4.18 9.34
CA GLU A 40 9.54 -3.72 10.43
C GLU A 40 8.89 -2.49 11.06
N THR A 41 8.56 -2.56 12.35
CA THR A 41 7.88 -1.45 13.02
C THR A 41 8.61 -1.01 14.29
N SER A 42 8.31 0.18 14.76
CA SER A 42 8.91 0.74 15.99
C SER A 42 8.58 -0.04 17.26
N VAL A 43 7.62 -0.97 17.21
CA VAL A 43 7.14 -1.75 18.36
C VAL A 43 7.27 -3.26 18.17
N GLY A 44 7.92 -3.67 17.10
CA GLY A 44 8.16 -5.08 16.76
C GLY A 44 7.71 -5.41 15.34
N ASP A 45 8.30 -6.45 14.79
CA ASP A 45 8.08 -6.86 13.42
C ASP A 45 6.95 -7.87 13.32
N PHE A 46 6.29 -7.90 12.16
CA PHE A 46 5.32 -8.93 11.83
C PHE A 46 5.41 -9.31 10.36
N VAL A 47 4.99 -10.52 10.03
CA VAL A 47 4.98 -11.03 8.66
C VAL A 47 3.54 -11.23 8.19
N VAL A 48 3.27 -10.78 6.97
CA VAL A 48 2.02 -11.04 6.26
C VAL A 48 2.31 -12.04 5.16
N GLU A 49 1.65 -13.20 5.19
CA GLU A 49 1.65 -14.16 4.10
C GLU A 49 0.43 -13.90 3.21
N VAL A 50 0.67 -13.72 1.94
CA VAL A 50 -0.35 -13.41 0.93
C VAL A 50 -0.54 -14.60 0.01
N HIS A 51 -1.79 -15.06 -0.13
CA HIS A 51 -2.22 -16.10 -1.05
C HIS A 51 -3.03 -15.46 -2.18
N ARG A 52 -2.44 -15.34 -3.37
CA ARG A 52 -3.08 -14.67 -4.51
C ARG A 52 -4.46 -15.25 -4.85
N GLU A 53 -4.64 -16.57 -4.70
CA GLU A 53 -5.91 -17.24 -4.97
C GLU A 53 -7.09 -16.76 -4.11
N TRP A 54 -6.81 -16.16 -2.95
CA TRP A 54 -7.87 -15.66 -2.06
C TRP A 54 -8.51 -14.38 -2.58
N ALA A 55 -7.70 -13.49 -3.17
CA ALA A 55 -8.13 -12.22 -3.74
C ALA A 55 -7.12 -11.76 -4.79
N PRO A 56 -7.19 -12.24 -6.03
CA PRO A 56 -6.18 -11.99 -7.05
C PRO A 56 -5.89 -10.51 -7.31
N LEU A 57 -6.92 -9.68 -7.44
CA LEU A 57 -6.75 -8.24 -7.69
C LEU A 57 -6.19 -7.50 -6.46
N GLY A 58 -6.65 -7.89 -5.27
CA GLY A 58 -6.12 -7.37 -4.01
C GLY A 58 -4.65 -7.74 -3.81
N ALA A 59 -4.29 -9.00 -4.03
CA ALA A 59 -2.91 -9.48 -3.92
C ALA A 59 -1.98 -8.76 -4.91
N ASP A 60 -2.38 -8.62 -6.17
CA ASP A 60 -1.60 -7.91 -7.19
C ASP A 60 -1.41 -6.43 -6.80
N ARG A 61 -2.46 -5.76 -6.35
CA ARG A 61 -2.37 -4.38 -5.85
C ARG A 61 -1.41 -4.27 -4.67
N PHE A 62 -1.56 -5.14 -3.67
CA PHE A 62 -0.71 -5.13 -2.48
C PHE A 62 0.76 -5.39 -2.83
N TYR A 63 1.03 -6.36 -3.71
CA TYR A 63 2.38 -6.66 -4.20
C TYR A 63 3.03 -5.44 -4.85
N ASN A 64 2.33 -4.76 -5.75
CA ASN A 64 2.84 -3.56 -6.42
C ASN A 64 3.11 -2.43 -5.43
N LEU A 65 2.24 -2.22 -4.45
CA LEU A 65 2.43 -1.19 -3.42
C LEU A 65 3.64 -1.48 -2.53
N VAL A 66 3.82 -2.74 -2.12
CA VAL A 66 4.96 -3.16 -1.28
C VAL A 66 6.27 -3.01 -2.05
N THR A 67 6.35 -3.54 -3.27
CA THR A 67 7.57 -3.47 -4.09
C THR A 67 7.96 -2.05 -4.46
N ALA A 68 6.99 -1.14 -4.55
CA ALA A 68 7.22 0.28 -4.80
C ALA A 68 7.58 1.09 -3.52
N GLY A 69 7.58 0.46 -2.33
CA GLY A 69 7.85 1.15 -1.07
C GLY A 69 6.71 2.07 -0.61
N HIS A 70 5.48 1.82 -1.05
CA HIS A 70 4.33 2.67 -0.68
C HIS A 70 4.09 2.70 0.83
N TYR A 71 4.33 1.57 1.51
CA TYR A 71 4.11 1.43 2.95
C TYR A 71 5.30 1.87 3.82
N ASP A 72 6.43 2.27 3.23
CA ASP A 72 7.57 2.76 3.97
C ASP A 72 7.21 4.03 4.76
N ASP A 73 7.62 4.08 6.02
CA ASP A 73 7.32 5.18 6.94
C ASP A 73 5.82 5.49 7.15
N THR A 74 4.92 4.59 6.76
CA THR A 74 3.49 4.76 7.03
C THR A 74 3.19 4.61 8.51
N ARG A 75 2.09 5.21 8.94
CA ARG A 75 1.61 5.12 10.32
C ARG A 75 0.35 4.26 10.40
N ILE A 76 0.23 3.49 11.47
CA ILE A 76 -1.05 2.92 11.87
C ILE A 76 -1.86 4.06 12.48
N TYR A 77 -2.70 4.69 11.68
CA TYR A 77 -3.39 5.94 12.05
C TYR A 77 -4.76 5.72 12.69
N ARG A 78 -5.31 4.52 12.60
CA ARG A 78 -6.60 4.18 13.18
C ARG A 78 -6.55 2.82 13.84
N VAL A 79 -6.73 2.81 15.16
CA VAL A 79 -6.82 1.59 15.96
C VAL A 79 -8.14 1.61 16.69
N VAL A 80 -8.94 0.56 16.50
CA VAL A 80 -10.18 0.35 17.24
C VAL A 80 -10.02 -0.91 18.08
N GLU A 81 -10.02 -0.73 19.40
CA GLU A 81 -9.82 -1.83 20.36
C GLU A 81 -10.84 -2.96 20.13
N GLY A 82 -10.35 -4.19 20.16
CA GLY A 82 -11.18 -5.37 19.92
C GLY A 82 -11.77 -5.47 18.51
N PHE A 83 -11.28 -4.66 17.57
CA PHE A 83 -11.74 -4.68 16.17
C PHE A 83 -10.56 -4.77 15.18
N MET A 84 -9.87 -3.67 14.88
CA MET A 84 -8.84 -3.66 13.83
C MET A 84 -7.81 -2.53 14.00
N ALA A 85 -6.68 -2.65 13.29
CA ALA A 85 -5.70 -1.59 13.08
C ALA A 85 -5.57 -1.30 11.59
N GLN A 86 -5.72 -0.04 11.20
CA GLN A 86 -5.73 0.43 9.81
C GLN A 86 -4.52 1.30 9.51
N PHE A 87 -3.92 1.07 8.32
CA PHE A 87 -2.81 1.84 7.79
C PHE A 87 -2.83 1.84 6.25
N GLY A 88 -1.85 2.50 5.61
CA GLY A 88 -1.70 2.49 4.16
C GLY A 88 -1.81 3.87 3.51
N LEU A 89 -1.82 4.94 4.32
CA LEU A 89 -1.59 6.29 3.81
C LEU A 89 -0.08 6.55 3.76
N ASN A 90 0.42 6.89 2.59
CA ASN A 90 1.82 7.23 2.41
C ASN A 90 2.16 8.57 3.12
N PRO A 91 3.35 8.72 3.72
CA PRO A 91 3.75 9.99 4.34
C PRO A 91 3.79 11.18 3.37
N ASN A 92 3.93 10.92 2.06
CA ASN A 92 3.87 11.95 1.04
C ASN A 92 2.41 12.18 0.58
N PRO A 93 1.81 13.36 0.84
CA PRO A 93 0.42 13.64 0.50
C PRO A 93 0.15 13.63 -1.02
N TYR A 94 1.15 13.92 -1.85
CA TYR A 94 1.01 13.87 -3.30
C TYR A 94 0.86 12.42 -3.81
N VAL A 95 1.53 11.46 -3.16
CA VAL A 95 1.33 10.04 -3.42
C VAL A 95 -0.10 9.64 -3.09
N ASN A 96 -0.60 10.02 -1.90
CA ASN A 96 -1.99 9.73 -1.54
C ASN A 96 -2.99 10.33 -2.53
N GLN A 97 -2.73 11.53 -3.02
CA GLN A 97 -3.56 12.17 -4.04
C GLN A 97 -3.54 11.41 -5.37
N ALA A 98 -2.37 10.92 -5.80
CA ALA A 98 -2.22 10.15 -7.03
C ALA A 98 -2.97 8.80 -6.96
N TRP A 99 -2.99 8.16 -5.79
CA TRP A 99 -3.63 6.85 -5.59
C TRP A 99 -5.11 6.93 -5.21
N LYS A 100 -5.62 8.10 -4.84
CA LYS A 100 -6.97 8.30 -4.29
C LYS A 100 -8.09 7.73 -5.14
N THR A 101 -7.94 7.73 -6.45
CA THR A 101 -8.96 7.28 -7.42
C THR A 101 -8.54 6.01 -8.16
N GLN A 102 -7.44 5.39 -7.76
CA GLN A 102 -6.93 4.16 -8.37
C GLN A 102 -7.66 2.93 -7.81
N PHE A 103 -8.95 2.89 -8.03
CA PHE A 103 -9.81 1.82 -7.55
C PHE A 103 -9.53 0.50 -8.24
N ILE A 104 -9.64 -0.60 -7.49
CA ILE A 104 -9.71 -1.96 -8.04
C ILE A 104 -11.10 -2.57 -7.79
N ILE A 105 -11.55 -3.36 -8.75
CA ILE A 105 -12.79 -4.13 -8.63
C ILE A 105 -12.65 -5.12 -7.48
N ASP A 106 -13.72 -5.32 -6.70
CA ASP A 106 -13.71 -6.27 -5.61
C ASP A 106 -13.53 -7.70 -6.14
N ASP A 107 -12.67 -8.45 -5.48
CA ASP A 107 -12.54 -9.89 -5.72
C ASP A 107 -13.76 -10.63 -5.16
N PRO A 108 -14.10 -11.80 -5.69
CA PRO A 108 -15.08 -12.68 -5.05
C PRO A 108 -14.65 -13.06 -3.64
N VAL A 109 -15.56 -12.99 -2.68
CA VAL A 109 -15.27 -13.32 -1.29
C VAL A 109 -15.01 -14.81 -1.13
N THR A 110 -13.78 -15.19 -0.79
CA THR A 110 -13.36 -16.56 -0.56
C THR A 110 -12.95 -16.84 0.87
N ARG A 111 -12.64 -15.81 1.65
CA ARG A 111 -12.21 -15.88 3.05
C ARG A 111 -12.99 -14.87 3.90
N THR A 112 -12.92 -15.05 5.20
CA THR A 112 -13.60 -14.19 6.17
C THR A 112 -12.60 -13.32 6.93
N ASN A 113 -13.06 -12.19 7.48
CA ASN A 113 -12.27 -11.31 8.33
C ASN A 113 -12.01 -11.94 9.71
N SER A 114 -11.33 -13.08 9.74
CA SER A 114 -10.93 -13.76 10.97
C SER A 114 -9.74 -13.05 11.63
N ARG A 115 -9.52 -13.31 12.92
CA ARG A 115 -8.40 -12.73 13.64
C ARG A 115 -7.07 -13.05 12.96
N GLY A 116 -6.20 -12.03 12.82
CA GLY A 116 -4.89 -12.14 12.21
C GLY A 116 -4.88 -12.03 10.70
N THR A 117 -6.04 -11.83 10.06
CA THR A 117 -6.10 -11.57 8.62
C THR A 117 -5.98 -10.07 8.33
N MET A 118 -5.44 -9.74 7.17
CA MET A 118 -5.35 -8.38 6.64
C MET A 118 -6.23 -8.25 5.42
N THR A 119 -6.94 -7.12 5.29
CA THR A 119 -7.82 -6.85 4.15
C THR A 119 -7.78 -5.37 3.76
N PHE A 120 -8.18 -5.08 2.51
CA PHE A 120 -8.30 -3.69 2.08
C PHE A 120 -9.48 -2.99 2.74
N ALA A 121 -9.25 -1.74 3.17
CA ALA A 121 -10.34 -0.84 3.55
C ALA A 121 -11.05 -0.33 2.29
N LYS A 122 -12.37 -0.20 2.37
CA LYS A 122 -13.18 0.36 1.28
C LYS A 122 -14.35 1.18 1.82
N GLY A 123 -14.74 2.20 1.08
CA GLY A 123 -15.90 3.07 1.39
C GLY A 123 -17.19 2.63 0.71
N GLY A 124 -17.16 1.60 -0.13
CA GLY A 124 -18.27 1.06 -0.90
C GLY A 124 -17.79 0.00 -1.89
N LEU A 125 -18.66 -0.43 -2.79
CA LEU A 125 -18.29 -1.41 -3.83
C LEU A 125 -17.20 -0.84 -4.74
N HIS A 126 -16.18 -1.66 -5.02
CA HIS A 126 -15.10 -1.34 -5.96
C HIS A 126 -14.32 -0.07 -5.63
N THR A 127 -14.10 0.20 -4.33
CA THR A 127 -13.40 1.42 -3.88
C THR A 127 -12.09 1.15 -3.13
N ARG A 128 -11.55 -0.07 -3.22
CA ARG A 128 -10.24 -0.41 -2.65
C ARG A 128 -9.13 0.36 -3.38
N THR A 129 -8.20 0.95 -2.62
CA THR A 129 -7.04 1.68 -3.18
C THR A 129 -5.72 1.20 -2.58
N THR A 130 -5.30 1.78 -1.44
CA THR A 130 -4.00 1.51 -0.79
C THR A 130 -4.12 1.16 0.68
N GLU A 131 -5.24 1.51 1.32
CA GLU A 131 -5.42 1.34 2.74
C GLU A 131 -5.84 -0.08 3.09
N VAL A 132 -5.22 -0.62 4.12
CA VAL A 132 -5.45 -1.98 4.63
C VAL A 132 -5.67 -1.95 6.13
N PHE A 133 -6.30 -3.00 6.66
CA PHE A 133 -6.42 -3.19 8.11
C PHE A 133 -6.16 -4.62 8.53
N ILE A 134 -5.66 -4.79 9.74
CA ILE A 134 -5.43 -6.08 10.40
C ILE A 134 -6.57 -6.33 11.39
N ASN A 135 -7.18 -7.51 11.30
CA ASN A 135 -8.26 -7.92 12.18
C ASN A 135 -7.71 -8.42 13.53
N TYR A 136 -8.09 -7.77 14.65
CA TYR A 136 -7.71 -8.17 16.00
C TYR A 136 -8.55 -9.31 16.58
N ARG A 137 -9.74 -9.52 16.00
CA ARG A 137 -10.64 -10.59 16.37
C ARG A 137 -11.35 -11.16 15.13
N ASN A 138 -12.25 -12.10 15.32
CA ASN A 138 -13.12 -12.55 14.24
C ASN A 138 -14.18 -11.46 13.96
N ASN A 139 -14.05 -10.79 12.82
CA ASN A 139 -14.93 -9.74 12.34
C ASN A 139 -15.86 -10.21 11.22
N SER A 140 -15.97 -11.52 10.97
CA SER A 140 -16.76 -12.12 9.89
C SER A 140 -18.26 -11.84 9.98
N THR A 141 -18.77 -11.41 11.13
CA THR A 141 -20.19 -11.13 11.37
C THR A 141 -20.58 -9.66 11.17
N PHE A 142 -19.64 -8.79 10.80
CA PHE A 142 -19.96 -7.38 10.55
C PHE A 142 -20.42 -7.20 9.09
N PRO A 143 -21.73 -6.97 8.84
CA PRO A 143 -22.29 -6.93 7.49
C PRO A 143 -21.88 -5.69 6.66
N PHE A 144 -21.21 -4.72 7.29
CA PHE A 144 -20.84 -3.44 6.64
C PHE A 144 -19.38 -3.38 6.18
N PHE A 145 -18.55 -4.36 6.56
CA PHE A 145 -17.18 -4.42 6.10
C PHE A 145 -17.11 -5.52 5.06
N GLY A 146 -16.97 -5.12 3.81
CA GLY A 146 -16.83 -6.07 2.74
C GLY A 146 -15.79 -7.12 3.08
N LEU A 147 -16.22 -8.36 3.02
CA LEU A 147 -15.40 -9.54 3.26
C LEU A 147 -14.53 -9.77 2.03
N ASP A 148 -13.58 -8.87 1.75
CA ASP A 148 -12.79 -8.96 0.54
C ASP A 148 -11.33 -9.30 0.89
N PHE A 149 -11.05 -10.55 0.78
CA PHE A 149 -9.72 -11.05 0.49
C PHE A 149 -9.66 -11.45 -0.96
#